data_30952e3b96eeacbd9d180af879ebf42a
#
_entry.id   30952e3b96eeacbd9d180af879ebf42a
#
_cell.length_a   1.000
_cell.length_b   1.000
_cell.length_c   1.000
_cell.angle_alpha   90.00
_cell.angle_beta   90.00
_cell.angle_gamma   90.00
#
_symmetry.space_group_name_H-M   'P 1'
#
loop_
_entity.id
_entity.type
_entity.pdbx_description
1 polymer ?
#
loop_
_entity_poly.entity_id
_entity_poly.type
_entity_poly.pdbx_seq_one_letter_code
_entity_poly.pdbx_strand_id
1 'polypeptide(L)'
;MIMIETLSKYNVKFTDEYFKKEITIPVIYSDEYLKSKTLDLNLARLCCTFCCCSYDEEFMKKAFLDTEFTDIELLYFKPQENTASIAIAKRDNNVFIVIRGTLGEEWYNNFRTGLEDTHQGYYDTIGFLKPLIKKYINTTNNLIFTGHSRGGALANLLASELIKDGRENVFAYTFACPNVTSKDDTYSHRFSDIYNFVYEDDFITHCPLREWGYNRYGNTIKFKLRDINYKKLKKSFNELSGSNFVSFKDCNESMDNFIDTTLHLASNPYEYYHKGYLVDEEYITLYKYFQMICDIFNDKESFSAGITLLATKLSEFAPLTNFLSSGIDVPMLLSQGNANNSCAMFAHSPLTYLSLLNTQKIKLTS
;
A
#
# COMPACT_ATOMS: atom_id res chain seq x y z
N MET A 1 30.54 0.47 -31.53
CA MET A 1 29.16 0.30 -31.99
C MET A 1 28.32 0.16 -30.71
N ILE A 2 27.70 1.26 -30.29
CA ILE A 2 26.84 1.25 -29.11
C ILE A 2 25.56 0.51 -29.55
N MET A 3 25.34 -0.71 -29.04
CA MET A 3 24.05 -1.36 -29.21
C MET A 3 23.04 -0.51 -28.46
N ILE A 4 22.17 0.17 -29.21
CA ILE A 4 20.96 0.75 -28.65
C ILE A 4 20.08 -0.44 -28.32
N GLU A 5 20.09 -0.90 -27.06
CA GLU A 5 19.13 -1.88 -26.59
C GLU A 5 17.74 -1.29 -26.78
N THR A 6 16.97 -1.92 -27.62
CA THR A 6 15.58 -1.52 -27.86
C THR A 6 14.80 -1.97 -26.64
N LEU A 7 14.44 -1.03 -25.76
CA LEU A 7 13.61 -1.30 -24.59
C LEU A 7 12.30 -1.95 -25.04
N SER A 8 12.01 -3.13 -24.50
CA SER A 8 10.79 -3.86 -24.83
C SER A 8 9.57 -3.16 -24.26
N LYS A 9 8.61 -2.84 -25.15
CA LYS A 9 7.36 -2.16 -24.81
C LYS A 9 6.21 -3.16 -24.83
N TYR A 10 5.40 -3.13 -23.79
CA TYR A 10 4.25 -4.02 -23.61
C TYR A 10 3.01 -3.24 -23.26
N ASN A 11 1.83 -3.87 -23.42
CA ASN A 11 0.55 -3.33 -23.00
C ASN A 11 -0.08 -4.32 -22.01
N VAL A 12 -0.18 -3.93 -20.75
CA VAL A 12 -0.87 -4.71 -19.72
C VAL A 12 -2.32 -4.29 -19.65
N LYS A 13 -3.24 -5.26 -19.69
CA LYS A 13 -4.69 -5.03 -19.64
C LYS A 13 -5.29 -5.68 -18.41
N PHE A 14 -6.08 -4.93 -17.67
CA PHE A 14 -6.85 -5.42 -16.53
C PHE A 14 -8.13 -4.59 -16.35
N THR A 15 -9.06 -5.11 -15.55
CA THR A 15 -10.22 -4.33 -15.09
C THR A 15 -9.99 -3.92 -13.66
N ASP A 16 -10.04 -2.62 -13.39
CA ASP A 16 -10.02 -2.13 -12.01
C ASP A 16 -11.38 -2.41 -11.36
N GLU A 17 -11.37 -3.16 -10.27
CA GLU A 17 -12.60 -3.59 -9.62
C GLU A 17 -13.36 -2.45 -8.95
N TYR A 18 -12.65 -1.45 -8.46
CA TYR A 18 -13.27 -0.30 -7.81
C TYR A 18 -13.96 0.63 -8.81
N PHE A 19 -13.23 1.00 -9.89
CA PHE A 19 -13.76 1.89 -10.93
C PHE A 19 -14.56 1.15 -12.01
N LYS A 20 -14.58 -0.20 -11.99
CA LYS A 20 -15.26 -1.07 -12.97
C LYS A 20 -14.92 -0.71 -14.41
N LYS A 21 -13.67 -0.35 -14.66
CA LYS A 21 -13.16 0.08 -15.96
C LYS A 21 -12.04 -0.83 -16.46
N GLU A 22 -12.10 -1.21 -17.72
CA GLU A 22 -10.98 -1.84 -18.41
C GLU A 22 -9.88 -0.80 -18.69
N ILE A 23 -8.68 -1.11 -18.26
CA ILE A 23 -7.50 -0.25 -18.31
C ILE A 23 -6.43 -0.94 -19.16
N THR A 24 -5.74 -0.17 -20.00
CA THR A 24 -4.55 -0.62 -20.72
C THR A 24 -3.38 0.29 -20.38
N ILE A 25 -2.33 -0.29 -19.81
CA ILE A 25 -1.13 0.43 -19.40
C ILE A 25 0.05 0.05 -20.29
N PRO A 26 0.65 1.02 -21.01
CA PRO A 26 1.91 0.80 -21.68
C PRO A 26 3.03 0.75 -20.65
N VAL A 27 3.79 -0.34 -20.63
CA VAL A 27 4.94 -0.54 -19.74
C VAL A 27 6.19 -0.83 -20.55
N ILE A 28 7.34 -0.51 -19.94
CA ILE A 28 8.66 -0.80 -20.50
C ILE A 28 9.38 -1.70 -19.51
N TYR A 29 9.93 -2.80 -19.98
CA TYR A 29 10.83 -3.64 -19.23
C TYR A 29 12.28 -3.39 -19.64
N SER A 30 13.14 -3.23 -18.66
CA SER A 30 14.58 -3.18 -18.80
C SER A 30 15.21 -3.72 -17.51
N ASP A 31 16.31 -4.42 -17.58
CA ASP A 31 17.05 -4.93 -16.42
C ASP A 31 18.30 -4.08 -16.12
N GLU A 32 18.54 -3.00 -16.83
CA GLU A 32 19.72 -2.14 -16.65
C GLU A 32 19.82 -1.56 -15.23
N TYR A 33 18.68 -1.26 -14.62
CA TYR A 33 18.62 -0.74 -13.26
C TYR A 33 19.17 -1.73 -12.22
N LEU A 34 19.06 -3.03 -12.44
CA LEU A 34 19.63 -4.05 -11.53
C LEU A 34 21.15 -4.06 -11.59
N LYS A 35 21.72 -3.67 -12.72
CA LYS A 35 23.17 -3.56 -12.92
C LYS A 35 23.71 -2.25 -12.36
N SER A 36 22.99 -1.15 -12.55
CA SER A 36 23.41 0.19 -12.13
C SER A 36 23.12 0.47 -10.64
N LYS A 37 22.22 -0.29 -10.00
CA LYS A 37 21.72 -0.07 -8.63
C LYS A 37 21.21 1.35 -8.42
N THR A 38 20.54 1.89 -9.43
CA THR A 38 19.95 3.23 -9.40
C THR A 38 18.43 3.12 -9.59
N LEU A 39 17.68 4.08 -9.05
CA LEU A 39 16.25 4.15 -9.24
C LEU A 39 15.90 4.20 -10.74
N ASP A 40 15.13 3.22 -11.21
CA ASP A 40 14.55 3.21 -12.54
C ASP A 40 13.04 3.43 -12.50
N LEU A 41 12.59 4.48 -13.17
CA LEU A 41 11.17 4.83 -13.22
C LEU A 41 10.36 3.92 -14.16
N ASN A 42 10.98 3.27 -15.13
CA ASN A 42 10.28 2.29 -15.97
C ASN A 42 10.00 1.04 -15.16
N LEU A 43 10.97 0.57 -14.37
CA LEU A 43 10.75 -0.51 -13.41
C LEU A 43 9.69 -0.11 -12.38
N ALA A 44 9.75 1.09 -11.83
CA ALA A 44 8.74 1.56 -10.88
C ALA A 44 7.33 1.53 -11.49
N ARG A 45 7.17 1.95 -12.75
CA ARG A 45 5.88 1.88 -13.46
C ARG A 45 5.42 0.44 -13.68
N LEU A 46 6.31 -0.45 -14.09
CA LEU A 46 6.02 -1.87 -14.25
C LEU A 46 5.56 -2.48 -12.92
N CYS A 47 6.32 -2.27 -11.84
CA CYS A 47 5.98 -2.73 -10.50
C CYS A 47 4.62 -2.18 -10.03
N CYS A 48 4.37 -0.88 -10.22
CA CYS A 48 3.09 -0.26 -9.87
C CYS A 48 1.93 -0.85 -10.69
N THR A 49 2.15 -1.14 -11.97
CA THR A 49 1.15 -1.81 -12.83
C THR A 49 0.85 -3.22 -12.31
N PHE A 50 1.85 -3.98 -11.93
CA PHE A 50 1.65 -5.29 -11.29
C PHE A 50 0.89 -5.17 -9.96
N CYS A 51 1.15 -4.14 -9.17
CA CYS A 51 0.36 -3.87 -7.96
C CYS A 51 -1.12 -3.61 -8.29
N CYS A 52 -1.44 -2.89 -9.37
CA CYS A 52 -2.83 -2.71 -9.81
C CYS A 52 -3.49 -4.06 -10.18
N CYS A 53 -2.76 -4.93 -10.88
CA CYS A 53 -3.27 -6.23 -11.31
C CYS A 53 -3.37 -7.26 -10.16
N SER A 54 -2.60 -7.10 -9.09
CA SER A 54 -2.45 -8.10 -8.03
C SER A 54 -3.70 -8.37 -7.20
N TYR A 55 -4.72 -7.54 -7.30
CA TYR A 55 -6.00 -7.73 -6.61
C TYR A 55 -6.87 -8.82 -7.23
N ASP A 56 -6.56 -9.22 -8.45
CA ASP A 56 -7.22 -10.33 -9.16
C ASP A 56 -6.18 -11.29 -9.74
N GLU A 57 -6.40 -12.60 -9.53
CA GLU A 57 -5.47 -13.66 -9.91
C GLU A 57 -5.31 -13.77 -11.44
N GLU A 58 -6.41 -13.70 -12.17
CA GLU A 58 -6.40 -13.82 -13.63
C GLU A 58 -5.76 -12.60 -14.30
N PHE A 59 -6.03 -11.40 -13.78
CA PHE A 59 -5.38 -10.18 -14.28
C PHE A 59 -3.88 -10.17 -13.97
N MET A 60 -3.48 -10.67 -12.79
CA MET A 60 -2.07 -10.77 -12.45
C MET A 60 -1.34 -11.76 -13.36
N LYS A 61 -1.93 -12.95 -13.58
CA LYS A 61 -1.40 -13.95 -14.53
C LYS A 61 -1.24 -13.37 -15.92
N LYS A 62 -2.29 -12.70 -16.41
CA LYS A 62 -2.28 -12.06 -17.71
C LYS A 62 -1.21 -10.98 -17.82
N ALA A 63 -1.04 -10.15 -16.77
CA ALA A 63 -0.02 -9.11 -16.76
C ALA A 63 1.40 -9.67 -16.90
N PHE A 64 1.70 -10.79 -16.24
CA PHE A 64 2.97 -11.48 -16.42
C PHE A 64 3.15 -12.02 -17.83
N LEU A 65 2.11 -12.66 -18.40
CA LEU A 65 2.15 -13.17 -19.79
C LEU A 65 2.30 -12.05 -20.81
N ASP A 66 1.53 -10.96 -20.65
CA ASP A 66 1.59 -9.79 -21.55
C ASP A 66 2.98 -9.11 -21.53
N THR A 67 3.78 -9.34 -20.49
CA THR A 67 5.13 -8.81 -20.32
C THR A 67 6.23 -9.86 -20.45
N GLU A 68 5.91 -11.02 -21.03
CA GLU A 68 6.84 -12.14 -21.34
C GLU A 68 7.55 -12.74 -20.11
N PHE A 69 6.91 -12.70 -18.94
CA PHE A 69 7.37 -13.44 -17.79
C PHE A 69 7.04 -14.92 -17.89
N THR A 70 7.89 -15.73 -17.33
CA THR A 70 7.78 -17.21 -17.30
C THR A 70 7.78 -17.72 -15.86
N ASP A 71 7.68 -19.04 -15.67
CA ASP A 71 7.70 -19.69 -14.36
C ASP A 71 6.72 -19.03 -13.37
N ILE A 72 5.47 -18.76 -13.87
CA ILE A 72 4.45 -18.04 -13.12
C ILE A 72 3.89 -18.94 -12.03
N GLU A 73 3.90 -18.46 -10.80
CA GLU A 73 3.30 -19.10 -9.63
C GLU A 73 2.35 -18.08 -8.95
N LEU A 74 1.08 -18.47 -8.85
CA LEU A 74 0.04 -17.65 -8.24
C LEU A 74 -0.41 -18.32 -6.95
N LEU A 75 -0.18 -17.67 -5.83
CA LEU A 75 -0.51 -18.16 -4.49
C LEU A 75 -1.54 -17.22 -3.88
N TYR A 76 -2.78 -17.38 -4.34
CA TYR A 76 -3.92 -16.60 -3.90
C TYR A 76 -4.69 -17.36 -2.84
N PHE A 77 -4.88 -16.73 -1.71
CA PHE A 77 -5.53 -17.31 -0.55
C PHE A 77 -6.82 -16.56 -0.23
N LYS A 78 -7.77 -17.28 0.35
CA LYS A 78 -8.92 -16.63 0.96
C LYS A 78 -8.42 -15.66 2.03
N PRO A 79 -8.88 -14.40 2.03
CA PRO A 79 -8.46 -13.41 3.04
C PRO A 79 -8.74 -13.93 4.45
N GLN A 80 -7.69 -13.97 5.26
CA GLN A 80 -7.73 -14.34 6.68
C GLN A 80 -6.67 -13.57 7.44
N GLU A 81 -6.78 -13.53 8.75
CA GLU A 81 -5.72 -13.01 9.61
C GLU A 81 -4.38 -13.67 9.29
N ASN A 82 -3.30 -12.91 9.27
CA ASN A 82 -1.93 -13.33 8.99
C ASN A 82 -1.68 -13.96 7.60
N THR A 83 -2.64 -13.93 6.67
CA THR A 83 -2.42 -14.36 5.28
C THR A 83 -2.12 -13.19 4.36
N ALA A 84 -1.48 -13.47 3.23
CA ALA A 84 -1.37 -12.55 2.11
C ALA A 84 -1.23 -13.36 0.81
N SER A 85 -1.83 -12.85 -0.28
CA SER A 85 -1.66 -13.44 -1.60
C SER A 85 -0.43 -12.87 -2.29
N ILE A 86 0.30 -13.73 -3.00
CA ILE A 86 1.48 -13.36 -3.76
C ILE A 86 1.46 -13.96 -5.15
N ALA A 87 2.04 -13.23 -6.10
CA ALA A 87 2.29 -13.71 -7.43
C ALA A 87 3.81 -13.66 -7.70
N ILE A 88 4.36 -14.73 -8.22
CA ILE A 88 5.79 -14.86 -8.51
C ILE A 88 5.96 -15.20 -9.97
N ALA A 89 6.89 -14.54 -10.64
CA ALA A 89 7.24 -14.88 -12.00
C ALA A 89 8.70 -14.54 -12.27
N LYS A 90 9.26 -15.20 -13.28
CA LYS A 90 10.64 -14.99 -13.70
C LYS A 90 10.72 -14.36 -15.07
N ARG A 91 11.73 -13.53 -15.22
CA ARG A 91 12.20 -13.07 -16.53
C ARG A 91 13.72 -13.00 -16.48
N ASP A 92 14.38 -13.79 -17.35
CA ASP A 92 15.84 -13.95 -17.31
C ASP A 92 16.34 -14.38 -15.92
N ASN A 93 17.27 -13.65 -15.34
CA ASN A 93 17.78 -13.91 -13.99
C ASN A 93 17.00 -13.13 -12.89
N ASN A 94 15.83 -12.64 -13.18
CA ASN A 94 15.05 -11.78 -12.28
C ASN A 94 13.79 -12.50 -11.83
N VAL A 95 13.56 -12.55 -10.53
CA VAL A 95 12.37 -13.09 -9.88
C VAL A 95 11.58 -11.93 -9.30
N PHE A 96 10.38 -11.69 -9.83
CA PHE A 96 9.46 -10.71 -9.29
C PHE A 96 8.51 -11.38 -8.30
N ILE A 97 8.37 -10.76 -7.14
CA ILE A 97 7.47 -11.20 -6.07
C ILE A 97 6.52 -10.05 -5.79
N VAL A 98 5.31 -10.18 -6.32
CA VAL A 98 4.26 -9.17 -6.21
C VAL A 98 3.34 -9.56 -5.05
N ILE A 99 3.23 -8.69 -4.05
CA ILE A 99 2.43 -8.94 -2.86
C ILE A 99 1.18 -8.07 -2.93
N ARG A 100 0.01 -8.71 -2.90
CA ARG A 100 -1.28 -8.03 -2.92
C ARG A 100 -1.46 -7.18 -1.65
N GLY A 101 -2.14 -6.04 -1.81
CA GLY A 101 -2.63 -5.23 -0.69
C GLY A 101 -3.74 -5.93 0.10
N THR A 102 -4.34 -5.22 1.05
CA THR A 102 -5.35 -5.76 1.97
C THR A 102 -6.66 -6.11 1.28
N LEU A 103 -7.23 -7.27 1.60
CA LEU A 103 -8.62 -7.64 1.32
C LEU A 103 -9.28 -8.26 2.56
N GLY A 104 -10.57 -7.97 2.75
CA GLY A 104 -11.41 -8.64 3.76
C GLY A 104 -10.80 -8.64 5.17
N GLU A 105 -10.75 -9.80 5.81
CA GLU A 105 -10.29 -9.98 7.19
C GLU A 105 -8.80 -9.65 7.42
N GLU A 106 -8.01 -9.49 6.34
CA GLU A 106 -6.61 -9.07 6.44
C GLU A 106 -6.46 -7.66 7.05
N TRP A 107 -7.53 -6.84 7.04
CA TRP A 107 -7.53 -5.49 7.63
C TRP A 107 -7.18 -5.49 9.12
N TYR A 108 -7.54 -6.53 9.84
CA TYR A 108 -7.22 -6.67 11.25
C TYR A 108 -5.73 -6.52 11.54
N ASN A 109 -4.90 -7.16 10.74
CA ASN A 109 -3.45 -7.10 10.93
C ASN A 109 -2.82 -5.74 10.67
N ASN A 110 -3.49 -4.88 9.89
CA ASN A 110 -2.97 -3.53 9.63
C ASN A 110 -2.95 -2.65 10.88
N PHE A 111 -3.71 -3.02 11.90
CA PHE A 111 -3.81 -2.27 13.15
C PHE A 111 -3.01 -2.90 14.29
N ARG A 112 -2.48 -4.11 14.13
CA ARG A 112 -1.69 -4.79 15.16
C ARG A 112 -0.24 -4.30 15.15
N THR A 113 0.02 -3.10 15.67
CA THR A 113 1.41 -2.59 15.77
C THR A 113 2.27 -3.40 16.71
N GLY A 114 1.69 -3.96 17.80
CA GLY A 114 2.43 -4.66 18.83
C GLY A 114 3.27 -3.72 19.73
N LEU A 115 3.99 -4.30 20.67
CA LEU A 115 4.89 -3.58 21.58
C LEU A 115 6.36 -3.59 21.12
N GLU A 116 6.68 -4.45 20.17
CA GLU A 116 8.02 -4.60 19.59
C GLU A 116 8.32 -3.50 18.57
N ASP A 117 9.58 -3.42 18.16
CA ASP A 117 10.06 -2.42 17.20
C ASP A 117 9.57 -2.66 15.76
N THR A 118 8.99 -3.80 15.46
CA THR A 118 8.43 -4.12 14.14
C THR A 118 6.93 -4.29 14.26
N HIS A 119 6.20 -3.75 13.31
CA HIS A 119 4.74 -3.86 13.25
C HIS A 119 4.29 -5.32 13.27
N GLN A 120 3.66 -5.75 14.37
CA GLN A 120 3.41 -7.16 14.67
C GLN A 120 2.59 -7.86 13.58
N GLY A 121 1.50 -7.24 13.13
CA GLY A 121 0.64 -7.84 12.11
C GLY A 121 1.34 -8.05 10.77
N TYR A 122 2.27 -7.18 10.40
CA TYR A 122 3.09 -7.39 9.20
C TYR A 122 4.15 -8.45 9.43
N TYR A 123 4.76 -8.45 10.61
CA TYR A 123 5.77 -9.44 10.98
C TYR A 123 5.21 -10.88 10.99
N ASP A 124 4.04 -11.08 11.57
CA ASP A 124 3.35 -12.38 11.57
C ASP A 124 3.05 -12.83 10.14
N THR A 125 2.62 -11.89 9.28
CA THR A 125 2.31 -12.20 7.89
C THR A 125 3.57 -12.55 7.07
N ILE A 126 4.70 -11.88 7.28
CA ILE A 126 5.93 -12.30 6.59
C ILE A 126 6.41 -13.67 7.07
N GLY A 127 6.13 -14.07 8.31
CA GLY A 127 6.33 -15.43 8.78
C GLY A 127 5.55 -16.47 7.97
N PHE A 128 4.33 -16.16 7.56
CA PHE A 128 3.53 -16.97 6.63
C PHE A 128 4.13 -16.99 5.21
N LEU A 129 4.62 -15.85 4.71
CA LEU A 129 5.13 -15.73 3.34
C LEU A 129 6.50 -16.35 3.11
N LYS A 130 7.39 -16.29 4.09
CA LYS A 130 8.79 -16.81 3.96
C LYS A 130 8.89 -18.25 3.46
N PRO A 131 8.12 -19.23 3.99
CA PRO A 131 8.14 -20.60 3.48
C PRO A 131 7.75 -20.70 2.01
N LEU A 132 6.79 -19.87 1.55
CA LEU A 132 6.28 -19.89 0.17
C LEU A 132 7.34 -19.43 -0.84
N ILE A 133 8.20 -18.49 -0.46
CA ILE A 133 9.26 -17.94 -1.34
C ILE A 133 10.62 -18.59 -1.12
N LYS A 134 10.76 -19.56 -0.20
CA LYS A 134 12.04 -20.16 0.20
C LYS A 134 12.86 -20.67 -0.98
N LYS A 135 12.21 -21.29 -1.97
CA LYS A 135 12.89 -21.84 -3.16
C LYS A 135 13.56 -20.76 -4.03
N TYR A 136 13.07 -19.51 -3.96
CA TYR A 136 13.64 -18.38 -4.70
C TYR A 136 14.74 -17.67 -3.91
N ILE A 137 14.63 -17.62 -2.57
CA ILE A 137 15.62 -16.99 -1.69
C ILE A 137 17.00 -17.67 -1.84
N ASN A 138 17.01 -18.99 -2.00
CA ASN A 138 18.24 -19.79 -2.05
C ASN A 138 18.88 -19.86 -3.45
N THR A 139 18.43 -19.04 -4.39
CA THR A 139 19.00 -18.97 -5.75
C THR A 139 19.96 -17.80 -5.89
N THR A 140 20.67 -17.72 -7.01
CA THR A 140 21.52 -16.56 -7.37
C THR A 140 20.77 -15.46 -8.10
N ASN A 141 19.47 -15.64 -8.32
CA ASN A 141 18.63 -14.67 -9.03
C ASN A 141 18.52 -13.34 -8.27
N ASN A 142 18.30 -12.27 -9.01
CA ASN A 142 17.85 -11.02 -8.41
C ASN A 142 16.42 -11.19 -7.92
N LEU A 143 16.13 -10.72 -6.71
CA LEU A 143 14.80 -10.74 -6.12
C LEU A 143 14.24 -9.33 -6.13
N ILE A 144 13.12 -9.13 -6.81
CA ILE A 144 12.43 -7.84 -6.90
C ILE A 144 11.09 -7.98 -6.18
N PHE A 145 11.00 -7.38 -5.00
CA PHE A 145 9.77 -7.31 -4.22
C PHE A 145 8.97 -6.08 -4.61
N THR A 146 7.67 -6.25 -4.79
CA THR A 146 6.77 -5.10 -4.99
C THR A 146 5.42 -5.35 -4.35
N GLY A 147 4.76 -4.26 -3.97
CA GLY A 147 3.44 -4.31 -3.38
C GLY A 147 2.88 -2.90 -3.15
N HIS A 148 1.57 -2.83 -3.04
CA HIS A 148 0.81 -1.64 -2.73
C HIS A 148 0.20 -1.75 -1.33
N SER A 149 0.12 -0.65 -0.59
CA SER A 149 -0.50 -0.62 0.74
C SER A 149 0.16 -1.63 1.68
N ARG A 150 -0.60 -2.49 2.37
CA ARG A 150 -0.08 -3.62 3.15
C ARG A 150 0.91 -4.49 2.37
N GLY A 151 0.63 -4.77 1.08
CA GLY A 151 1.57 -5.50 0.22
C GLY A 151 2.92 -4.79 0.10
N GLY A 152 2.92 -3.45 0.09
CA GLY A 152 4.14 -2.64 0.15
C GLY A 152 4.88 -2.78 1.48
N ALA A 153 4.16 -2.81 2.62
CA ALA A 153 4.75 -3.07 3.93
C ALA A 153 5.43 -4.44 4.01
N LEU A 154 4.74 -5.47 3.53
CA LEU A 154 5.26 -6.84 3.50
C LEU A 154 6.47 -6.96 2.56
N ALA A 155 6.44 -6.31 1.40
CA ALA A 155 7.57 -6.25 0.46
C ALA A 155 8.78 -5.54 1.09
N ASN A 156 8.56 -4.42 1.78
CA ASN A 156 9.60 -3.68 2.48
C ASN A 156 10.27 -4.52 3.58
N LEU A 157 9.47 -5.17 4.43
CA LEU A 157 9.98 -6.02 5.51
C LEU A 157 10.70 -7.26 4.98
N LEU A 158 10.14 -8.00 4.02
CA LEU A 158 10.79 -9.18 3.44
C LEU A 158 12.13 -8.83 2.80
N ALA A 159 12.18 -7.76 2.00
CA ALA A 159 13.41 -7.31 1.40
C ALA A 159 14.44 -6.91 2.47
N SER A 160 14.02 -6.15 3.49
CA SER A 160 14.93 -5.70 4.55
C SER A 160 15.49 -6.86 5.37
N GLU A 161 14.69 -7.88 5.67
CA GLU A 161 15.16 -9.06 6.40
C GLU A 161 16.16 -9.87 5.58
N LEU A 162 15.88 -10.12 4.31
CA LEU A 162 16.83 -10.85 3.44
C LEU A 162 18.16 -10.11 3.30
N ILE A 163 18.13 -8.78 3.20
CA ILE A 163 19.33 -7.94 3.19
C ILE A 163 20.08 -8.04 4.53
N LYS A 164 19.37 -8.05 5.66
CA LYS A 164 19.99 -8.25 6.99
C LYS A 164 20.63 -9.61 7.13
N ASP A 165 20.04 -10.64 6.54
CA ASP A 165 20.55 -12.01 6.51
C ASP A 165 21.72 -12.18 5.53
N GLY A 166 22.20 -11.10 4.90
CA GLY A 166 23.35 -11.09 3.99
C GLY A 166 23.01 -11.49 2.54
N ARG A 167 21.73 -11.56 2.17
CA ARG A 167 21.33 -11.84 0.79
C ARG A 167 21.60 -10.61 -0.08
N GLU A 168 22.45 -10.80 -1.09
CA GLU A 168 22.71 -9.79 -2.12
C GLU A 168 21.63 -9.80 -3.21
N ASN A 169 21.59 -8.76 -4.03
CA ASN A 169 20.68 -8.62 -5.17
C ASN A 169 19.19 -8.71 -4.79
N VAL A 170 18.84 -8.05 -3.70
CA VAL A 170 17.46 -7.87 -3.24
C VAL A 170 17.06 -6.42 -3.48
N PHE A 171 15.94 -6.23 -4.20
CA PHE A 171 15.39 -4.94 -4.56
C PHE A 171 13.93 -4.86 -4.10
N ALA A 172 13.46 -3.67 -3.76
CA ALA A 172 12.05 -3.46 -3.51
C ALA A 172 11.56 -2.13 -4.08
N TYR A 173 10.37 -2.18 -4.69
CA TYR A 173 9.64 -1.02 -5.19
C TYR A 173 8.23 -1.07 -4.60
N THR A 174 7.98 -0.23 -3.60
CA THR A 174 6.71 -0.25 -2.86
C THR A 174 5.91 1.03 -3.08
N PHE A 175 4.59 0.91 -3.08
CA PHE A 175 3.67 2.01 -3.34
C PHE A 175 2.67 2.12 -2.20
N ALA A 176 2.36 3.34 -1.75
CA ALA A 176 1.48 3.57 -0.62
C ALA A 176 1.88 2.77 0.64
N CYS A 177 3.17 2.47 0.78
CA CYS A 177 3.67 1.65 1.88
C CYS A 177 3.46 2.36 3.23
N PRO A 178 2.75 1.76 4.21
CA PRO A 178 2.71 2.26 5.57
C PRO A 178 4.08 2.16 6.26
N ASN A 179 4.24 2.78 7.42
CA ASN A 179 5.44 2.61 8.23
C ASN A 179 5.47 1.19 8.84
N VAL A 180 6.63 0.57 8.93
CA VAL A 180 6.74 -0.86 9.26
C VAL A 180 7.52 -1.16 10.53
N THR A 181 8.36 -0.23 10.98
CA THR A 181 9.25 -0.46 12.12
C THR A 181 9.66 0.83 12.80
N SER A 182 9.94 0.76 14.10
CA SER A 182 10.53 1.84 14.88
C SER A 182 12.05 1.68 15.11
N LYS A 183 12.70 0.74 14.43
CA LYS A 183 14.15 0.54 14.50
C LYS A 183 14.92 1.70 13.88
N ASP A 184 16.01 2.11 14.51
CA ASP A 184 16.83 3.26 14.09
C ASP A 184 17.62 3.01 12.79
N ASP A 185 17.82 1.75 12.40
CA ASP A 185 18.66 1.38 11.28
C ASP A 185 17.99 1.47 9.89
N THR A 186 16.77 2.00 9.82
CA THR A 186 15.94 2.05 8.60
C THR A 186 16.58 2.78 7.43
N TYR A 187 17.43 3.77 7.70
CA TYR A 187 18.14 4.58 6.68
C TYR A 187 19.56 4.11 6.39
N SER A 188 19.94 2.91 6.86
CA SER A 188 21.26 2.35 6.57
C SER A 188 21.47 2.17 5.07
N HIS A 189 22.69 2.48 4.59
CA HIS A 189 23.09 2.30 3.18
C HIS A 189 22.87 0.88 2.65
N ARG A 190 22.82 -0.12 3.51
CA ARG A 190 22.53 -1.51 3.12
C ARG A 190 21.14 -1.67 2.49
N PHE A 191 20.20 -0.76 2.76
CA PHE A 191 18.84 -0.76 2.22
C PHE A 191 18.67 0.18 1.01
N SER A 192 19.75 0.63 0.40
CA SER A 192 19.72 1.58 -0.73
C SER A 192 18.93 1.10 -1.94
N ASP A 193 18.74 -0.21 -2.09
CA ASP A 193 18.00 -0.85 -3.19
C ASP A 193 16.50 -1.03 -2.88
N ILE A 194 16.02 -0.48 -1.75
CA ILE A 194 14.60 -0.41 -1.39
C ILE A 194 14.10 0.99 -1.66
N TYR A 195 13.07 1.12 -2.50
CA TYR A 195 12.43 2.39 -2.86
C TYR A 195 10.95 2.37 -2.50
N ASN A 196 10.53 3.33 -1.66
CA ASN A 196 9.16 3.48 -1.19
C ASN A 196 8.56 4.74 -1.81
N PHE A 197 7.60 4.59 -2.70
CA PHE A 197 6.86 5.71 -3.29
C PHE A 197 5.68 6.06 -2.40
N VAL A 198 5.65 7.28 -1.89
CA VAL A 198 4.61 7.76 -0.98
C VAL A 198 4.03 9.08 -1.47
N TYR A 199 2.72 9.22 -1.40
CA TYR A 199 2.02 10.45 -1.71
C TYR A 199 1.66 11.20 -0.41
N GLU A 200 1.87 12.51 -0.37
CA GLU A 200 1.71 13.30 0.86
C GLU A 200 0.28 13.32 1.39
N ASP A 201 -0.72 13.28 0.50
CA ASP A 201 -2.14 13.18 0.87
C ASP A 201 -2.62 11.72 1.13
N ASP A 202 -1.76 10.74 1.02
CA ASP A 202 -2.12 9.35 1.33
C ASP A 202 -1.97 9.07 2.82
N PHE A 203 -3.09 9.07 3.55
CA PHE A 203 -3.14 8.85 4.99
C PHE A 203 -2.46 7.54 5.43
N ILE A 204 -2.62 6.46 4.68
CA ILE A 204 -2.05 5.15 5.04
C ILE A 204 -0.53 5.20 5.14
N THR A 205 0.11 6.05 4.34
CA THR A 205 1.58 6.20 4.38
C THR A 205 2.09 6.89 5.65
N HIS A 206 1.21 7.49 6.43
CA HIS A 206 1.55 8.11 7.71
C HIS A 206 1.37 7.15 8.90
N CYS A 207 0.70 6.02 8.69
CA CYS A 207 0.41 5.03 9.74
C CYS A 207 1.39 3.84 9.72
N PRO A 208 1.76 3.26 10.89
CA PRO A 208 1.68 3.87 12.23
C PRO A 208 2.45 5.19 12.31
N LEU A 209 2.11 6.03 13.29
CA LEU A 209 2.60 7.40 13.34
C LEU A 209 4.14 7.48 13.49
N ARG A 210 4.74 8.47 12.84
CA ARG A 210 6.17 8.79 13.02
C ARG A 210 6.50 9.25 14.42
N GLU A 211 5.56 9.87 15.10
CA GLU A 211 5.63 10.30 16.49
C GLU A 211 5.85 9.11 17.44
N TRP A 212 5.44 7.90 17.03
CA TRP A 212 5.74 6.63 17.71
C TRP A 212 7.08 6.00 17.27
N GLY A 213 7.88 6.73 16.50
CA GLY A 213 9.17 6.27 15.98
C GLY A 213 9.11 5.44 14.71
N TYR A 214 7.91 5.16 14.15
CA TYR A 214 7.78 4.28 13.01
C TYR A 214 8.29 4.88 11.69
N ASN A 215 8.97 4.05 10.91
CA ASN A 215 9.54 4.37 9.60
C ASN A 215 9.50 3.16 8.65
N ARG A 216 10.04 3.32 7.44
CA ARG A 216 10.25 2.30 6.42
C ARG A 216 11.73 2.09 6.19
N TYR A 217 12.13 0.86 5.82
CA TYR A 217 13.50 0.62 5.36
C TYR A 217 13.73 1.19 3.97
N GLY A 218 14.91 1.78 3.76
CA GLY A 218 15.38 2.27 2.46
C GLY A 218 14.95 3.70 2.13
N ASN A 219 14.97 3.99 0.84
CA ASN A 219 14.75 5.33 0.31
C ASN A 219 13.25 5.64 0.20
N THR A 220 12.81 6.78 0.69
CA THR A 220 11.43 7.25 0.51
C THR A 220 11.37 8.32 -0.58
N ILE A 221 10.67 8.02 -1.67
CA ILE A 221 10.38 8.93 -2.77
C ILE A 221 9.03 9.59 -2.51
N LYS A 222 9.05 10.81 -1.98
CA LYS A 222 7.83 11.52 -1.57
C LYS A 222 7.30 12.41 -2.69
N PHE A 223 6.08 12.14 -3.15
CA PHE A 223 5.31 13.05 -4.00
C PHE A 223 4.71 14.15 -3.12
N LYS A 224 5.43 15.29 -3.03
CA LYS A 224 5.04 16.43 -2.21
C LYS A 224 3.98 17.27 -2.92
N LEU A 225 2.97 17.73 -2.18
CA LEU A 225 1.85 18.52 -2.71
C LEU A 225 2.29 19.75 -3.51
N ARG A 226 3.31 20.44 -3.01
CA ARG A 226 3.87 21.65 -3.66
C ARG A 226 4.50 21.38 -5.03
N ASP A 227 4.96 20.13 -5.28
CA ASP A 227 5.67 19.74 -6.49
C ASP A 227 4.75 19.08 -7.53
N ILE A 228 3.49 18.82 -7.16
CA ILE A 228 2.52 18.09 -7.99
C ILE A 228 1.87 19.02 -9.02
N ASN A 229 1.92 18.60 -10.27
CA ASN A 229 1.08 19.18 -11.31
C ASN A 229 -0.31 18.54 -11.29
N TYR A 230 -1.22 19.08 -10.48
CA TYR A 230 -2.58 18.56 -10.30
C TYR A 230 -3.37 18.45 -11.61
N LYS A 231 -3.19 19.39 -12.56
CA LYS A 231 -3.86 19.30 -13.86
C LYS A 231 -3.46 18.03 -14.61
N LYS A 232 -2.17 17.68 -14.60
CA LYS A 232 -1.67 16.47 -15.24
C LYS A 232 -2.09 15.22 -14.46
N LEU A 233 -2.04 15.26 -13.12
CA LEU A 233 -2.47 14.16 -12.26
C LEU A 233 -3.95 13.84 -12.50
N LYS A 234 -4.84 14.84 -12.41
CA LYS A 234 -6.28 14.68 -12.66
C LYS A 234 -6.56 14.12 -14.05
N LYS A 235 -5.88 14.63 -15.08
CA LYS A 235 -6.02 14.13 -16.45
C LYS A 235 -5.61 12.66 -16.55
N SER A 236 -4.42 12.31 -16.06
CA SER A 236 -3.90 10.93 -16.12
C SER A 236 -4.80 9.96 -15.33
N PHE A 237 -5.21 10.35 -14.13
CA PHE A 237 -6.09 9.53 -13.31
C PHE A 237 -7.46 9.32 -13.98
N ASN A 238 -8.06 10.37 -14.55
CA ASN A 238 -9.33 10.25 -15.28
C ASN A 238 -9.21 9.36 -16.52
N GLU A 239 -8.11 9.49 -17.27
CA GLU A 239 -7.85 8.63 -18.44
C GLU A 239 -7.77 7.14 -18.04
N LEU A 240 -7.15 6.85 -16.89
CA LEU A 240 -7.05 5.48 -16.37
C LEU A 240 -8.37 5.00 -15.74
N SER A 241 -8.87 5.69 -14.74
CA SER A 241 -10.00 5.24 -13.92
C SER A 241 -11.39 5.54 -14.53
N GLY A 242 -11.48 6.51 -15.42
CA GLY A 242 -12.76 7.08 -15.89
C GLY A 242 -13.44 8.01 -14.86
N SER A 243 -12.81 8.22 -13.70
CA SER A 243 -13.35 9.02 -12.61
C SER A 243 -12.56 10.31 -12.43
N ASN A 244 -13.20 11.33 -11.87
CA ASN A 244 -12.54 12.58 -11.56
C ASN A 244 -11.77 12.46 -10.26
N PHE A 245 -10.45 12.66 -10.32
CA PHE A 245 -9.60 12.71 -9.14
C PHE A 245 -9.98 13.91 -8.27
N VAL A 246 -10.24 13.67 -7.00
CA VAL A 246 -10.51 14.69 -5.98
C VAL A 246 -9.39 14.63 -4.95
N SER A 247 -8.72 15.76 -4.73
CA SER A 247 -7.68 15.91 -3.70
C SER A 247 -8.23 16.62 -2.47
N PHE A 248 -7.55 16.53 -1.34
CA PHE A 248 -7.89 17.33 -0.15
C PHE A 248 -7.93 18.83 -0.45
N LYS A 249 -7.03 19.29 -1.33
CA LYS A 249 -7.03 20.69 -1.81
C LYS A 249 -8.32 21.09 -2.52
N ASP A 250 -8.95 20.19 -3.27
CA ASP A 250 -10.23 20.47 -3.94
C ASP A 250 -11.39 20.62 -2.93
N CYS A 251 -11.23 19.99 -1.77
CA CYS A 251 -12.21 20.09 -0.67
C CYS A 251 -11.88 21.25 0.29
N ASN A 252 -10.92 22.12 -0.02
CA ASN A 252 -10.36 23.12 0.91
C ASN A 252 -9.87 22.47 2.23
N GLU A 253 -9.31 21.28 2.13
CA GLU A 253 -8.86 20.46 3.24
C GLU A 253 -7.35 20.18 3.12
N SER A 254 -6.73 19.81 4.21
CA SER A 254 -5.36 19.32 4.25
C SER A 254 -5.32 17.96 4.96
N MET A 255 -4.22 17.23 4.81
CA MET A 255 -4.04 15.98 5.53
C MET A 255 -4.07 16.21 7.05
N ASP A 256 -3.44 17.28 7.53
CA ASP A 256 -3.43 17.62 8.95
C ASP A 256 -4.86 17.90 9.46
N ASN A 257 -5.63 18.72 8.75
CA ASN A 257 -7.04 18.96 9.07
C ASN A 257 -7.88 17.67 9.01
N PHE A 258 -7.60 16.78 8.05
CA PHE A 258 -8.30 15.49 7.97
C PHE A 258 -8.00 14.62 9.19
N ILE A 259 -6.73 14.55 9.62
CA ILE A 259 -6.32 13.83 10.83
C ILE A 259 -6.98 14.47 12.06
N ASP A 260 -6.88 15.78 12.22
CA ASP A 260 -7.46 16.52 13.34
C ASP A 260 -8.99 16.37 13.39
N THR A 261 -9.65 16.46 12.23
CA THR A 261 -11.10 16.25 12.12
C THR A 261 -11.45 14.81 12.51
N THR A 262 -10.68 13.84 12.03
CA THR A 262 -10.87 12.42 12.37
C THR A 262 -10.73 12.17 13.88
N LEU A 263 -9.69 12.73 14.49
CA LEU A 263 -9.47 12.66 15.94
C LEU A 263 -10.57 13.38 16.72
N HIS A 264 -11.01 14.55 16.25
CA HIS A 264 -12.11 15.29 16.86
C HIS A 264 -13.42 14.51 16.80
N LEU A 265 -13.73 13.90 15.66
CA LEU A 265 -14.90 13.04 15.46
C LEU A 265 -14.88 11.82 16.38
N ALA A 266 -13.72 11.20 16.47
CA ALA A 266 -13.51 10.07 17.37
C ALA A 266 -13.71 10.46 18.84
N SER A 267 -13.32 11.69 19.23
CA SER A 267 -13.48 12.21 20.59
C SER A 267 -14.90 12.69 20.90
N ASN A 268 -15.66 13.13 19.88
CA ASN A 268 -16.96 13.77 20.04
C ASN A 268 -18.06 13.21 19.12
N PRO A 269 -18.29 11.88 19.11
CA PRO A 269 -19.27 11.26 18.21
C PRO A 269 -20.71 11.74 18.44
N TYR A 270 -21.00 12.33 19.62
CA TYR A 270 -22.30 12.89 20.01
C TYR A 270 -22.73 14.06 19.12
N GLU A 271 -21.79 14.86 18.60
CA GLU A 271 -22.12 15.96 17.68
C GLU A 271 -22.70 15.44 16.34
N TYR A 272 -22.26 14.27 15.88
CA TYR A 272 -22.76 13.63 14.66
C TYR A 272 -24.14 13.03 14.85
N TYR A 273 -24.38 12.42 16.00
CA TYR A 273 -25.69 11.92 16.37
C TYR A 273 -26.74 13.04 16.39
N HIS A 274 -26.41 14.18 17.01
CA HIS A 274 -27.31 15.34 17.09
C HIS A 274 -27.59 15.99 15.73
N LYS A 275 -26.72 15.82 14.75
CA LYS A 275 -26.93 16.29 13.38
C LYS A 275 -27.79 15.35 12.54
N GLY A 276 -28.25 14.23 13.11
CA GLY A 276 -29.15 13.28 12.45
C GLY A 276 -28.47 12.36 11.44
N TYR A 277 -27.14 12.23 11.51
CA TYR A 277 -26.39 11.36 10.61
C TYR A 277 -26.33 9.90 11.07
N LEU A 278 -26.72 9.60 12.31
CA LEU A 278 -26.68 8.28 12.90
C LEU A 278 -28.00 7.97 13.64
N VAL A 279 -28.44 6.73 13.59
CA VAL A 279 -29.51 6.20 14.44
C VAL A 279 -28.94 5.64 15.75
N ASP A 280 -29.78 5.49 16.79
CA ASP A 280 -29.35 5.18 18.15
C ASP A 280 -28.40 3.98 18.28
N GLU A 281 -28.69 2.87 17.60
CA GLU A 281 -27.86 1.66 17.66
C GLU A 281 -26.54 1.82 16.92
N GLU A 282 -26.56 2.51 15.78
CA GLU A 282 -25.35 2.86 15.03
C GLU A 282 -24.47 3.84 15.81
N TYR A 283 -25.07 4.81 16.50
CA TYR A 283 -24.38 5.75 17.36
C TYR A 283 -23.61 5.06 18.49
N ILE A 284 -24.26 4.16 19.23
CA ILE A 284 -23.64 3.45 20.37
C ILE A 284 -22.47 2.60 19.88
N THR A 285 -22.62 1.94 18.75
CA THR A 285 -21.60 1.09 18.16
C THR A 285 -20.42 1.91 17.66
N LEU A 286 -20.69 2.99 16.91
CA LEU A 286 -19.68 3.91 16.41
C LEU A 286 -19.02 4.71 17.53
N TYR A 287 -19.75 5.11 18.57
CA TYR A 287 -19.18 5.77 19.74
C TYR A 287 -18.09 4.94 20.41
N LYS A 288 -18.38 3.67 20.69
CA LYS A 288 -17.41 2.74 21.28
C LYS A 288 -16.22 2.50 20.34
N TYR A 289 -16.47 2.44 19.06
CA TYR A 289 -15.47 2.30 18.02
C TYR A 289 -14.55 3.52 17.94
N PHE A 290 -15.13 4.72 17.93
CA PHE A 290 -14.39 5.99 17.88
C PHE A 290 -13.61 6.28 19.18
N GLN A 291 -14.17 5.97 20.35
CA GLN A 291 -13.41 6.06 21.59
C GLN A 291 -12.18 5.15 21.53
N MET A 292 -12.35 3.94 21.04
CA MET A 292 -11.27 3.00 20.88
C MET A 292 -10.23 3.48 19.86
N ILE A 293 -10.62 4.11 18.75
CA ILE A 293 -9.70 4.75 17.82
C ILE A 293 -8.94 5.91 18.48
N CYS A 294 -9.58 6.72 19.32
CA CYS A 294 -8.92 7.77 20.05
C CYS A 294 -7.87 7.23 21.02
N ASP A 295 -8.22 6.20 21.79
CA ASP A 295 -7.29 5.53 22.68
C ASP A 295 -6.12 4.91 21.89
N ILE A 296 -6.41 4.37 20.72
CA ILE A 296 -5.47 3.81 19.76
C ILE A 296 -4.45 4.86 19.26
N PHE A 297 -4.89 6.08 18.94
CA PHE A 297 -3.99 7.12 18.43
C PHE A 297 -3.21 7.87 19.51
N ASN A 298 -3.62 7.77 20.77
CA ASN A 298 -2.97 8.46 21.85
C ASN A 298 -1.75 7.70 22.43
N ASP A 299 -1.72 6.37 22.31
CA ASP A 299 -0.67 5.56 22.91
C ASP A 299 -0.47 4.23 22.17
N LYS A 300 0.81 3.83 21.97
CA LYS A 300 1.18 2.57 21.31
C LYS A 300 0.65 1.32 22.05
N GLU A 301 0.65 1.35 23.38
CA GLU A 301 0.14 0.24 24.20
C GLU A 301 -1.38 0.14 24.09
N SER A 302 -2.07 1.27 24.18
CA SER A 302 -3.51 1.36 24.00
C SER A 302 -3.92 0.94 22.58
N PHE A 303 -3.11 1.26 21.58
CA PHE A 303 -3.34 0.82 20.19
C PHE A 303 -3.37 -0.70 20.10
N SER A 304 -2.37 -1.39 20.61
CA SER A 304 -2.29 -2.86 20.57
C SER A 304 -3.44 -3.54 21.33
N ALA A 305 -3.74 -3.04 22.53
CA ALA A 305 -4.83 -3.57 23.35
C ALA A 305 -6.21 -3.27 22.74
N GLY A 306 -6.43 -2.05 22.26
CA GLY A 306 -7.69 -1.62 21.66
C GLY A 306 -8.02 -2.39 20.38
N ILE A 307 -7.03 -2.68 19.57
CA ILE A 307 -7.20 -3.48 18.34
C ILE A 307 -7.49 -4.94 18.67
N THR A 308 -6.86 -5.51 19.68
CA THR A 308 -7.20 -6.88 20.13
C THR A 308 -8.64 -6.94 20.63
N LEU A 309 -9.08 -5.93 21.37
CA LEU A 309 -10.48 -5.82 21.82
C LEU A 309 -11.45 -5.60 20.65
N LEU A 310 -11.07 -4.78 19.68
CA LEU A 310 -11.86 -4.52 18.46
C LEU A 310 -12.07 -5.80 17.67
N ALA A 311 -11.03 -6.58 17.45
CA ALA A 311 -11.13 -7.83 16.71
C ALA A 311 -12.01 -8.86 17.42
N THR A 312 -11.87 -8.94 18.75
CA THR A 312 -12.73 -9.83 19.54
C THR A 312 -14.19 -9.42 19.45
N LYS A 313 -14.47 -8.12 19.38
CA LYS A 313 -15.84 -7.60 19.25
C LYS A 313 -16.35 -7.53 17.81
N LEU A 314 -15.48 -7.36 16.80
CA LEU A 314 -15.86 -7.41 15.39
C LEU A 314 -16.39 -8.80 15.00
N SER A 315 -15.91 -9.87 15.63
CA SER A 315 -16.47 -11.21 15.45
C SER A 315 -17.92 -11.32 15.94
N GLU A 316 -18.34 -10.43 16.83
CA GLU A 316 -19.71 -10.37 17.38
C GLU A 316 -20.64 -9.45 16.57
N PHE A 317 -20.10 -8.58 15.70
CA PHE A 317 -20.86 -7.59 14.93
C PHE A 317 -20.78 -7.84 13.42
N ALA A 318 -21.60 -8.76 12.91
CA ALA A 318 -21.72 -9.07 11.48
C ALA A 318 -21.89 -7.85 10.54
N PRO A 319 -22.59 -6.76 10.89
CA PRO A 319 -22.68 -5.57 10.05
C PRO A 319 -21.35 -4.84 9.85
N LEU A 320 -20.51 -4.79 10.89
CA LEU A 320 -19.21 -4.11 10.84
C LEU A 320 -18.17 -4.97 10.08
N THR A 321 -18.24 -6.29 10.21
CA THR A 321 -17.40 -7.22 9.41
C THR A 321 -17.76 -7.16 7.93
N ASN A 322 -19.03 -7.07 7.58
CA ASN A 322 -19.47 -6.87 6.19
C ASN A 322 -19.01 -5.53 5.64
N PHE A 323 -18.98 -4.49 6.46
CA PHE A 323 -18.52 -3.17 6.10
C PHE A 323 -17.00 -3.16 5.87
N LEU A 324 -16.21 -3.76 6.75
CA LEU A 324 -14.76 -3.91 6.59
C LEU A 324 -14.38 -4.88 5.47
N SER A 325 -15.18 -5.94 5.25
CA SER A 325 -14.95 -6.92 4.19
C SER A 325 -15.34 -6.42 2.79
N SER A 326 -16.14 -5.36 2.70
CA SER A 326 -16.51 -4.75 1.41
C SER A 326 -15.39 -3.89 0.80
N GLY A 327 -14.18 -3.91 1.36
CA GLY A 327 -13.06 -3.11 0.88
C GLY A 327 -13.19 -1.62 1.20
N ILE A 328 -14.08 -1.29 2.12
CA ILE A 328 -14.27 0.07 2.60
C ILE A 328 -13.15 0.40 3.57
N ASP A 329 -12.28 1.31 3.19
CA ASP A 329 -11.18 1.81 4.00
C ASP A 329 -11.67 2.35 5.36
N VAL A 330 -10.88 2.14 6.41
CA VAL A 330 -11.08 2.78 7.72
C VAL A 330 -11.28 4.31 7.59
N PRO A 331 -10.57 5.03 6.72
CA PRO A 331 -10.89 6.41 6.37
C PRO A 331 -12.33 6.63 5.91
N MET A 332 -12.92 5.68 5.20
CA MET A 332 -14.32 5.78 4.73
C MET A 332 -15.32 5.61 5.86
N LEU A 333 -15.01 4.80 6.90
CA LEU A 333 -15.78 4.74 8.15
C LEU A 333 -15.81 6.10 8.87
N LEU A 334 -14.69 6.79 8.85
CA LEU A 334 -14.49 8.06 9.54
C LEU A 334 -15.11 9.25 8.81
N SER A 335 -15.57 9.06 7.60
CA SER A 335 -15.99 10.12 6.71
C SER A 335 -17.41 9.96 6.14
N GLN A 336 -18.25 9.10 6.68
CA GLN A 336 -19.66 9.05 6.28
C GLN A 336 -20.31 10.42 6.44
N GLY A 337 -20.50 11.12 5.33
CA GLY A 337 -21.22 12.39 5.26
C GLY A 337 -20.54 13.53 4.53
N ASN A 338 -19.27 13.40 4.09
CA ASN A 338 -18.57 14.47 3.38
C ASN A 338 -17.80 14.01 2.14
N ALA A 339 -17.61 14.91 1.18
CA ALA A 339 -16.80 14.73 -0.03
C ALA A 339 -15.35 14.26 0.23
N ASN A 340 -14.89 14.31 1.47
CA ASN A 340 -13.54 14.00 1.93
C ASN A 340 -13.20 12.50 1.85
N ASN A 341 -14.20 11.59 1.84
CA ASN A 341 -14.00 10.15 1.66
C ASN A 341 -13.34 9.80 0.35
N SER A 342 -13.85 10.42 -0.70
CA SER A 342 -13.31 10.21 -2.04
C SER A 342 -11.86 10.65 -2.13
N CYS A 343 -11.47 11.73 -1.40
CA CYS A 343 -10.11 12.23 -1.39
C CYS A 343 -9.13 11.22 -0.83
N ALA A 344 -9.42 10.63 0.34
CA ALA A 344 -8.54 9.65 0.99
C ALA A 344 -8.41 8.37 0.14
N MET A 345 -9.53 7.88 -0.42
CA MET A 345 -9.52 6.70 -1.29
C MET A 345 -8.75 6.95 -2.58
N PHE A 346 -8.96 8.10 -3.23
CA PHE A 346 -8.23 8.43 -4.44
C PHE A 346 -6.74 8.60 -4.15
N ALA A 347 -6.38 9.24 -3.03
CA ALA A 347 -4.99 9.39 -2.62
C ALA A 347 -4.28 8.04 -2.44
N HIS A 348 -4.97 7.05 -1.87
CA HIS A 348 -4.42 5.71 -1.61
C HIS A 348 -4.50 4.75 -2.81
N SER A 349 -5.25 5.05 -3.85
CA SER A 349 -5.42 4.16 -5.01
C SER A 349 -4.09 3.85 -5.72
N PRO A 350 -3.79 2.61 -6.10
CA PRO A 350 -2.61 2.28 -6.90
C PRO A 350 -2.61 3.00 -8.26
N LEU A 351 -3.79 3.33 -8.82
CA LEU A 351 -3.90 4.14 -10.04
C LEU A 351 -3.41 5.58 -9.84
N THR A 352 -3.53 6.12 -8.64
CA THR A 352 -2.98 7.44 -8.30
C THR A 352 -1.45 7.40 -8.32
N TYR A 353 -0.84 6.39 -7.74
CA TYR A 353 0.61 6.20 -7.78
C TYR A 353 1.12 6.03 -9.21
N LEU A 354 0.41 5.26 -10.03
CA LEU A 354 0.73 5.12 -11.45
C LEU A 354 0.60 6.46 -12.19
N SER A 355 -0.45 7.24 -11.91
CA SER A 355 -0.64 8.58 -12.48
C SER A 355 0.45 9.56 -12.04
N LEU A 356 0.89 9.50 -10.79
CA LEU A 356 1.99 10.29 -10.27
C LEU A 356 3.30 9.93 -10.98
N LEU A 357 3.62 8.65 -11.12
CA LEU A 357 4.80 8.18 -11.84
C LEU A 357 4.83 8.63 -13.30
N ASN A 358 3.67 8.73 -13.93
CA ASN A 358 3.55 9.15 -15.34
C ASN A 358 3.65 10.67 -15.53
N THR A 359 3.30 11.46 -14.53
CA THR A 359 3.07 12.90 -14.70
C THR A 359 4.04 13.79 -13.93
N GLN A 360 4.70 13.27 -12.90
CA GLN A 360 5.59 14.05 -12.07
C GLN A 360 7.06 13.84 -12.45
N LYS A 361 7.85 14.90 -12.29
CA LYS A 361 9.31 14.81 -12.34
C LYS A 361 9.79 14.33 -10.99
N ILE A 362 10.36 13.15 -10.93
CA ILE A 362 10.94 12.61 -9.71
C ILE A 362 12.39 13.13 -9.64
N LYS A 363 12.67 13.91 -8.60
CA LYS A 363 14.03 14.27 -8.23
C LYS A 363 14.48 13.36 -7.11
N LEU A 364 15.57 12.64 -7.31
CA LEU A 364 16.25 11.98 -6.21
C LEU A 364 16.81 13.09 -5.32
N THR A 365 16.30 13.23 -4.11
CA THR A 365 16.98 14.03 -3.08
C THR A 365 18.08 13.16 -2.52
N SER A 366 19.31 13.50 -2.91
CA SER A 366 20.51 12.98 -2.27
C SER A 366 20.50 13.24 -0.76
#